data_6c1b1bdcde4d3e25398bc3a460b1efcb
#
_entry.id   6c1b1bdcde4d3e25398bc3a460b1efcb
#
_cell.length_a   1.000
_cell.length_b   1.000
_cell.length_c   1.000
_cell.angle_alpha   90.00
_cell.angle_beta   90.00
_cell.angle_gamma   90.00
#
_symmetry.space_group_name_H-M   'P 1'
#
loop_
_entity.id
_entity.type
_entity.pdbx_description
1 polymer ?
#
loop_
_entity_poly.entity_id
_entity_poly.type
_entity_poly.pdbx_seq_one_letter_code
_entity_poly.pdbx_strand_id
1 'polypeptide(L)'
;MNRIVLDIETQKSFDEVGGRENFHLLKVSVVGIYSYLKGEYMTFEESAIPQLEEMLKSAALIIGFNIKRFDFVVLGPYLSIPINTLPALDIMEEIVKVVGHR
;
A
#
# COMPACT_ATOMS: atom_id res chain seq x y z
N MET A 1 -1.68 17.55 9.72
CA MET A 1 -1.88 16.11 9.66
C MET A 1 -1.34 15.58 8.36
N ASN A 2 -0.68 14.41 8.39
CA ASN A 2 -0.04 13.90 7.18
C ASN A 2 -1.01 13.02 6.39
N ARG A 3 -1.08 13.28 5.09
CA ARG A 3 -1.72 12.41 4.12
C ARG A 3 -0.61 11.83 3.25
N ILE A 4 -0.70 10.53 2.99
CA ILE A 4 0.34 9.81 2.25
C ILE A 4 -0.32 9.12 1.07
N VAL A 5 0.21 9.36 -0.15
CA VAL A 5 -0.14 8.56 -1.33
C VAL A 5 0.85 7.41 -1.40
N LEU A 6 0.35 6.21 -1.60
CA LEU A 6 1.16 4.99 -1.54
C LEU A 6 0.96 4.13 -2.78
N ASP A 7 2.06 3.59 -3.30
CA ASP A 7 2.05 2.62 -4.39
C ASP A 7 3.22 1.66 -4.19
N ILE A 8 3.03 0.37 -4.46
CA ILE A 8 4.10 -0.62 -4.32
C ILE A 8 4.40 -1.31 -5.64
N GLU A 9 5.67 -1.74 -5.77
CA GLU A 9 6.12 -2.63 -6.82
C GLU A 9 6.53 -3.95 -6.18
N THR A 10 6.31 -5.07 -6.85
CA THR A 10 6.57 -6.40 -6.30
C THR A 10 7.79 -7.05 -6.94
N GLN A 11 8.42 -7.98 -6.18
CA GLN A 11 9.57 -8.72 -6.67
C GLN A 11 9.18 -9.81 -7.66
N LYS A 12 7.98 -10.39 -7.49
CA LYS A 12 7.51 -11.52 -8.28
C LYS A 12 6.22 -11.18 -9.01
N SER A 13 6.00 -11.87 -10.12
CA SER A 13 4.74 -11.75 -10.86
C SER A 13 3.72 -12.73 -10.33
N PHE A 14 2.46 -12.56 -10.73
CA PHE A 14 1.41 -13.52 -10.39
C PHE A 14 1.73 -14.93 -10.88
N ASP A 15 2.32 -15.06 -12.07
CA ASP A 15 2.69 -16.37 -12.62
C ASP A 15 3.74 -17.06 -11.75
N GLU A 16 4.70 -16.29 -11.24
CA GLU A 16 5.78 -16.85 -10.41
C GLU A 16 5.28 -17.42 -9.08
N VAL A 17 4.16 -16.92 -8.57
CA VAL A 17 3.61 -17.36 -7.28
C VAL A 17 2.39 -18.26 -7.42
N GLY A 18 2.06 -18.69 -8.64
CA GLY A 18 0.98 -19.63 -8.87
C GLY A 18 -0.40 -19.03 -9.00
N GLY A 19 -0.51 -17.74 -9.26
CA GLY A 19 -1.78 -17.08 -9.54
C GLY A 19 -2.13 -15.96 -8.60
N ARG A 20 -3.25 -15.30 -8.88
CA ARG A 20 -3.66 -14.07 -8.20
C ARG A 20 -4.07 -14.28 -6.74
N GLU A 21 -4.47 -15.48 -6.35
CA GLU A 21 -4.83 -15.80 -4.97
C GLU A 21 -3.62 -15.82 -4.03
N ASN A 22 -2.43 -15.78 -4.57
CA ASN A 22 -1.18 -15.81 -3.79
C ASN A 22 -0.52 -14.43 -3.69
N PHE A 23 -1.29 -13.36 -3.54
CA PHE A 23 -0.80 -11.99 -3.43
C PHE A 23 0.32 -11.85 -2.39
N HIS A 24 0.16 -12.51 -1.24
CA HIS A 24 1.12 -12.43 -0.13
C HIS A 24 2.51 -12.99 -0.48
N LEU A 25 2.62 -13.76 -1.54
CA LEU A 25 3.90 -14.32 -1.98
C LEU A 25 4.64 -13.43 -2.97
N LEU A 26 4.02 -12.34 -3.43
CA LEU A 26 4.61 -11.44 -4.42
C LEU A 26 5.84 -10.73 -3.90
N LYS A 27 5.89 -10.44 -2.60
CA LYS A 27 6.97 -9.72 -1.93
C LYS A 27 7.17 -8.30 -2.44
N VAL A 28 7.52 -7.41 -1.54
CA VAL A 28 7.74 -6.00 -1.88
C VAL A 28 9.13 -5.84 -2.50
N SER A 29 9.19 -5.15 -3.64
CA SER A 29 10.44 -4.66 -4.20
C SER A 29 10.72 -3.27 -3.66
N VAL A 30 9.79 -2.35 -3.89
CA VAL A 30 9.91 -0.98 -3.42
C VAL A 30 8.52 -0.42 -3.14
N VAL A 31 8.42 0.42 -2.11
CA VAL A 31 7.21 1.18 -1.81
C VAL A 31 7.52 2.65 -2.11
N GLY A 32 6.72 3.25 -2.98
CA GLY A 32 6.78 4.68 -3.25
C GLY A 32 5.70 5.39 -2.48
N ILE A 33 6.03 6.53 -1.88
CA ILE A 33 5.05 7.38 -1.22
C ILE A 33 5.27 8.83 -1.59
N TYR A 34 4.18 9.60 -1.48
CA TYR A 34 4.26 11.06 -1.44
C TYR A 34 3.71 11.52 -0.10
N SER A 35 4.50 12.27 0.65
CA SER A 35 4.10 12.82 1.94
C SER A 35 3.65 14.26 1.76
N TYR A 36 2.38 14.55 2.05
CA TYR A 36 1.87 15.91 1.97
C TYR A 36 2.47 16.80 3.06
N LEU A 37 2.74 16.24 4.24
CA LEU A 37 3.33 17.01 5.33
C LEU A 37 4.73 17.48 4.98
N LYS A 38 5.54 16.59 4.42
CA LYS A 38 6.93 16.90 4.05
C LYS A 38 7.05 17.51 2.67
N GLY A 39 6.02 17.37 1.83
CA GLY A 39 6.05 17.88 0.46
C GLY A 39 7.06 17.18 -0.43
N GLU A 40 7.28 15.88 -0.22
CA GLU A 40 8.31 15.15 -0.96
C GLU A 40 7.92 13.71 -1.25
N TYR A 41 8.53 13.16 -2.30
CA TYR A 41 8.45 11.76 -2.64
C TYR A 41 9.54 10.98 -1.89
N MET A 42 9.22 9.77 -1.46
CA MET A 42 10.16 8.89 -0.77
C MET A 42 9.97 7.47 -1.27
N THR A 43 11.05 6.70 -1.25
CA THR A 43 10.99 5.27 -1.60
C THR A 43 11.58 4.44 -0.47
N PHE A 44 11.01 3.23 -0.29
CA PHE A 44 11.43 2.31 0.74
C PHE A 44 11.62 0.93 0.12
N GLU A 45 12.84 0.41 0.18
CA GLU A 45 13.11 -0.97 -0.21
C GLU A 45 12.55 -1.91 0.86
N GLU A 46 12.52 -3.20 0.57
CA GLU A 46 11.97 -4.21 1.47
C GLU A 46 12.59 -4.09 2.88
N SER A 47 13.90 -3.92 2.97
CA SER A 47 14.59 -3.83 4.25
C SER A 47 14.27 -2.56 5.04
N ALA A 48 13.69 -1.54 4.39
CA ALA A 48 13.35 -0.27 5.03
C ALA A 48 11.88 -0.18 5.42
N ILE A 49 11.10 -1.25 5.29
CA ILE A 49 9.68 -1.25 5.63
C ILE A 49 9.42 -0.88 7.10
N PRO A 50 10.27 -1.25 8.08
CA PRO A 50 10.05 -0.78 9.45
C PRO A 50 10.00 0.74 9.58
N GLN A 51 10.82 1.47 8.82
CA GLN A 51 10.78 2.93 8.81
C GLN A 51 9.51 3.45 8.15
N LEU A 52 9.09 2.82 7.07
CA LEU A 52 7.82 3.14 6.41
C LEU A 52 6.65 2.95 7.38
N GLU A 53 6.66 1.86 8.15
CA GLU A 53 5.58 1.56 9.09
C GLU A 53 5.38 2.70 10.09
N GLU A 54 6.47 3.29 10.58
CA GLU A 54 6.37 4.41 11.51
C GLU A 54 5.66 5.61 10.87
N MET A 55 5.92 5.87 9.59
CA MET A 55 5.23 6.94 8.86
C MET A 55 3.75 6.60 8.67
N LEU A 56 3.44 5.36 8.33
CA LEU A 56 2.05 4.93 8.11
C LEU A 56 1.22 5.01 9.38
N LYS A 57 1.81 4.66 10.53
CA LYS A 57 1.12 4.74 11.83
C LYS A 57 0.70 6.17 12.16
N SER A 58 1.50 7.16 11.78
CA SER A 58 1.23 8.56 12.09
C SER A 58 0.39 9.25 11.01
N ALA A 59 0.09 8.58 9.91
CA ALA A 59 -0.67 9.19 8.82
C ALA A 59 -2.14 9.36 9.20
N ALA A 60 -2.70 10.52 8.85
CA ALA A 60 -4.13 10.76 9.01
C ALA A 60 -4.94 10.06 7.92
N LEU A 61 -4.32 9.81 6.75
CA LEU A 61 -4.97 9.15 5.63
C LEU A 61 -3.92 8.59 4.68
N ILE A 62 -4.14 7.35 4.24
CA ILE A 62 -3.32 6.69 3.23
C ILE A 62 -4.17 6.57 1.98
N ILE A 63 -3.68 7.13 0.87
CA ILE A 63 -4.42 7.23 -0.38
C ILE A 63 -3.74 6.37 -1.43
N GLY A 64 -4.52 5.63 -2.20
CA GLY A 64 -3.97 4.86 -3.31
C GLY A 64 -5.05 4.29 -4.19
N PHE A 65 -4.63 3.65 -5.28
CA PHE A 65 -5.52 3.03 -6.24
C PHE A 65 -5.50 1.52 -6.03
N ASN A 66 -6.66 0.94 -5.70
CA ASN A 66 -6.83 -0.49 -5.42
C ASN A 66 -5.91 -0.97 -4.28
N ILE A 67 -5.61 -0.09 -3.32
CA ILE A 67 -4.64 -0.40 -2.27
C ILE A 67 -5.14 -1.45 -1.29
N LYS A 68 -6.44 -1.48 -1.02
CA LYS A 68 -6.98 -2.43 -0.04
C LYS A 68 -6.94 -3.87 -0.53
N ARG A 69 -7.07 -4.08 -1.84
CA ARG A 69 -7.08 -5.42 -2.43
C ARG A 69 -5.71 -5.87 -2.90
N PHE A 70 -4.78 -4.96 -3.14
CA PHE A 70 -3.47 -5.29 -3.66
C PHE A 70 -2.36 -4.85 -2.72
N ASP A 71 -2.06 -3.54 -2.67
CA ASP A 71 -0.91 -3.02 -1.92
C ASP A 71 -0.93 -3.45 -0.45
N PHE A 72 -2.09 -3.35 0.21
CA PHE A 72 -2.22 -3.73 1.61
C PHE A 72 -2.05 -5.22 1.82
N VAL A 73 -2.49 -6.04 0.87
CA VAL A 73 -2.34 -7.49 0.99
C VAL A 73 -0.88 -7.90 0.88
N VAL A 74 -0.13 -7.27 -0.03
CA VAL A 74 1.29 -7.55 -0.20
C VAL A 74 2.12 -6.99 0.96
N LEU A 75 1.78 -5.79 1.43
CA LEU A 75 2.53 -5.09 2.48
C LEU A 75 2.22 -5.63 3.88
N GLY A 76 0.99 -6.05 4.12
CA GLY A 76 0.53 -6.45 5.44
C GLY A 76 1.44 -7.41 6.20
N PRO A 77 1.95 -8.49 5.57
CA PRO A 77 2.82 -9.43 6.27
C PRO A 77 4.12 -8.83 6.82
N TYR A 78 4.54 -7.68 6.32
CA TYR A 78 5.75 -7.00 6.78
C TYR A 78 5.52 -6.13 8.01
N LEU A 79 4.26 -5.83 8.33
CA LEU A 79 3.94 -4.85 9.38
C LEU A 79 3.72 -5.54 10.71
N SER A 80 4.02 -4.81 11.79
CA SER A 80 3.78 -5.29 13.16
C SER A 80 2.34 -5.02 13.62
N ILE A 81 1.59 -4.19 12.87
CA ILE A 81 0.20 -3.87 13.16
C ILE A 81 -0.70 -4.41 12.06
N PRO A 82 -1.99 -4.69 12.35
CA PRO A 82 -2.92 -5.07 11.28
C PRO A 82 -3.11 -3.90 10.32
N ILE A 83 -2.79 -4.13 9.04
CA ILE A 83 -2.80 -3.05 8.05
C ILE A 83 -4.20 -2.46 7.82
N ASN A 84 -5.25 -3.26 8.00
CA ASN A 84 -6.62 -2.79 7.81
C ASN A 84 -7.10 -1.84 8.92
N THR A 85 -6.28 -1.62 9.95
CA THR A 85 -6.59 -0.62 10.98
C THR A 85 -6.12 0.77 10.57
N LEU A 86 -5.35 0.90 9.49
CA LEU A 86 -4.85 2.18 9.01
C LEU A 86 -5.96 2.91 8.25
N PRO A 87 -6.07 4.24 8.43
CA PRO A 87 -7.08 5.02 7.70
C PRO A 87 -6.71 5.08 6.22
N ALA A 88 -7.59 4.64 5.35
CA ALA A 88 -7.29 4.51 3.93
C ALA A 88 -8.41 5.03 3.05
N LEU A 89 -8.02 5.70 1.96
CA LEU A 89 -8.91 6.08 0.87
C LEU A 89 -8.45 5.33 -0.38
N ASP A 90 -9.26 4.40 -0.83
CA ASP A 90 -8.98 3.63 -2.04
C ASP A 90 -9.74 4.25 -3.20
N ILE A 91 -8.99 4.84 -4.14
CA ILE A 91 -9.58 5.56 -5.27
C ILE A 91 -10.43 4.61 -6.12
N MET A 92 -10.03 3.33 -6.25
CA MET A 92 -10.84 2.36 -6.98
C MET A 92 -12.22 2.21 -6.36
N GLU A 93 -12.31 2.14 -5.02
CA GLU A 93 -13.60 2.05 -4.33
C GLU A 93 -14.47 3.28 -4.59
N GLU A 94 -13.86 4.45 -4.60
CA GLU A 94 -14.60 5.69 -4.88
C GLU A 94 -15.14 5.71 -6.30
N ILE A 95 -14.37 5.22 -7.26
CA ILE A 95 -14.83 5.11 -8.65
C ILE A 95 -15.99 4.14 -8.74
N VAL A 96 -15.89 2.98 -8.08
CA VAL A 96 -16.98 1.99 -8.07
C VAL A 96 -18.27 2.56 -7.50
N LYS A 97 -18.18 3.38 -6.45
CA LYS A 97 -19.36 4.03 -5.89
C LYS A 97 -20.07 4.93 -6.91
N VAL A 98 -19.28 5.59 -7.77
CA VAL A 98 -19.85 6.50 -8.79
C VAL A 98 -20.43 5.73 -9.98
N VAL A 99 -19.72 4.72 -10.49
CA VAL A 99 -20.14 3.99 -11.70
C VAL A 99 -20.95 2.73 -11.39
N GLY A 100 -20.94 2.25 -10.14
CA GLY A 100 -21.76 1.12 -9.71
C GLY A 100 -21.15 -0.26 -9.96
N HIS A 101 -19.95 -0.35 -10.49
CA HIS A 101 -19.30 -1.63 -10.74
C HIS A 101 -17.78 -1.45 -10.92
N ARG A 102 -17.08 -2.52 -10.77
CA ARG A 102 -15.64 -2.58 -11.06
C ARG A 102 -15.35 -2.72 -12.55
#